data_0167f26adfe05d9b28303905c7c3f0e3
#
_entry.id   0167f26adfe05d9b28303905c7c3f0e3
#
_cell.length_a   1.000
_cell.length_b   1.000
_cell.length_c   1.000
_cell.angle_alpha   90.00
_cell.angle_beta   90.00
_cell.angle_gamma   90.00
#
_symmetry.space_group_name_H-M   'P 1'
#
loop_
_entity.id
_entity.type
_entity.pdbx_description
1 polymer ?
#
loop_
_entity_poly.entity_id
_entity_poly.type
_entity_poly.pdbx_seq_one_letter_code
_entity_poly.pdbx_strand_id
1 'polypeptide(L)'
;DVSTSMLAEDLKPNRLEAAKDVAAEFINGRPNDNIGITLFAGETFTQCPLTVDHAVLLDMIHNIKCGLIEDGTAVGMGIANAVTRLKDSKAKSKVIILLTDGTNNKGDISPLTAAEIAKSFGIRVYTIGVGTNGMAPYPYPVGNTVQYVNMPVEIDEKTLTQIAGTTDGNYFRATSNSK
;
A
#
# COMPACT_ATOMS: atom_id res chain seq x y z
N ASP A 1 0.89 1.99 -1.61
CA ASP A 1 1.75 3.14 -1.33
C ASP A 1 2.81 3.26 -2.43
N VAL A 2 2.87 4.45 -3.07
CA VAL A 2 3.84 4.79 -4.10
C VAL A 2 4.61 6.08 -3.75
N SER A 3 4.62 6.44 -2.47
CA SER A 3 5.42 7.56 -1.95
C SER A 3 6.92 7.30 -2.10
N THR A 4 7.72 8.35 -2.05
CA THR A 4 9.18 8.23 -2.25
C THR A 4 9.87 7.42 -1.16
N SER A 5 9.32 7.31 0.06
CA SER A 5 9.84 6.42 1.12
C SER A 5 9.89 4.95 0.68
N MET A 6 9.04 4.56 -0.28
CA MET A 6 9.02 3.21 -0.85
C MET A 6 10.22 2.88 -1.76
N LEU A 7 11.09 3.86 -2.03
CA LEU A 7 12.36 3.64 -2.73
C LEU A 7 13.50 3.20 -1.79
N ALA A 8 13.29 3.22 -0.48
CA ALA A 8 14.28 2.74 0.49
C ALA A 8 14.62 1.27 0.24
N GLU A 9 15.89 0.91 0.42
CA GLU A 9 16.42 -0.44 0.13
C GLU A 9 16.68 -1.26 1.40
N ASP A 10 15.88 -1.06 2.43
CA ASP A 10 15.84 -1.94 3.60
C ASP A 10 15.17 -3.29 3.29
N LEU A 11 14.36 -3.33 2.24
CA LEU A 11 13.94 -4.55 1.54
C LEU A 11 14.52 -4.56 0.12
N LYS A 12 14.86 -5.72 -0.41
CA LYS A 12 15.51 -5.80 -1.72
C LYS A 12 14.52 -6.12 -2.84
N PRO A 13 14.65 -5.47 -4.01
CA PRO A 13 15.60 -4.37 -4.32
C PRO A 13 15.22 -3.03 -3.64
N ASN A 14 13.96 -2.79 -3.34
CA ASN A 14 13.42 -1.70 -2.54
C ASN A 14 12.04 -2.06 -2.01
N ARG A 15 11.46 -1.20 -1.15
CA ARG A 15 10.13 -1.44 -0.56
C ARG A 15 9.02 -1.56 -1.61
N LEU A 16 9.05 -0.75 -2.68
CA LEU A 16 8.02 -0.79 -3.72
C LEU A 16 8.01 -2.14 -4.43
N GLU A 17 9.17 -2.64 -4.85
CA GLU A 17 9.25 -3.95 -5.52
C GLU A 17 8.84 -5.09 -4.57
N ALA A 18 9.22 -5.02 -3.29
CA ALA A 18 8.76 -5.98 -2.29
C ALA A 18 7.22 -5.94 -2.14
N ALA A 19 6.62 -4.75 -2.13
CA ALA A 19 5.16 -4.59 -2.08
C ALA A 19 4.47 -5.17 -3.32
N LYS A 20 5.05 -4.96 -4.50
CA LYS A 20 4.54 -5.55 -5.76
C LYS A 20 4.56 -7.07 -5.74
N ASP A 21 5.63 -7.67 -5.24
CA ASP A 21 5.76 -9.12 -5.11
C ASP A 21 4.67 -9.69 -4.19
N VAL A 22 4.44 -9.05 -3.03
CA VAL A 22 3.37 -9.43 -2.09
C VAL A 22 1.99 -9.30 -2.74
N ALA A 23 1.74 -8.20 -3.46
CA ALA A 23 0.48 -7.98 -4.15
C ALA A 23 0.24 -9.01 -5.26
N ALA A 24 1.27 -9.34 -6.03
CA ALA A 24 1.19 -10.36 -7.09
C ALA A 24 0.91 -11.75 -6.51
N GLU A 25 1.58 -12.12 -5.42
CA GLU A 25 1.32 -13.39 -4.71
C GLU A 25 -0.11 -13.47 -4.20
N PHE A 26 -0.63 -12.38 -3.62
CA PHE A 26 -2.02 -12.30 -3.17
C PHE A 26 -2.99 -12.52 -4.33
N ILE A 27 -2.80 -11.86 -5.48
CA ILE A 27 -3.67 -11.99 -6.65
C ILE A 27 -3.63 -13.41 -7.20
N ASN A 28 -2.44 -14.00 -7.32
CA ASN A 28 -2.28 -15.37 -7.80
C ASN A 28 -2.95 -16.41 -6.91
N GLY A 29 -3.01 -16.16 -5.60
CA GLY A 29 -3.70 -17.03 -4.65
C GLY A 29 -5.22 -16.92 -4.67
N ARG A 30 -5.79 -16.00 -5.47
CA ARG A 30 -7.22 -15.65 -5.46
C ARG A 30 -7.86 -15.62 -6.85
N PRO A 31 -7.83 -16.75 -7.59
CA PRO A 31 -8.17 -16.76 -9.01
C PRO A 31 -9.62 -16.38 -9.34
N ASN A 32 -10.52 -16.40 -8.36
CA ASN A 32 -11.94 -16.12 -8.56
C ASN A 32 -12.41 -14.80 -7.95
N ASP A 33 -11.50 -14.05 -7.32
CA ASP A 33 -11.85 -12.80 -6.67
C ASP A 33 -11.89 -11.63 -7.69
N ASN A 34 -12.79 -10.71 -7.43
CA ASN A 34 -12.89 -9.44 -8.14
C ASN A 34 -11.99 -8.43 -7.43
N ILE A 35 -10.89 -8.03 -8.07
CA ILE A 35 -9.81 -7.25 -7.45
C ILE A 35 -9.63 -5.94 -8.20
N GLY A 36 -9.41 -4.84 -7.48
CA GLY A 36 -9.01 -3.56 -8.03
C GLY A 36 -7.73 -3.05 -7.37
N ILE A 37 -7.14 -2.02 -7.95
CA ILE A 37 -5.89 -1.42 -7.47
C ILE A 37 -6.08 0.09 -7.28
N THR A 38 -5.82 0.56 -6.08
CA THR A 38 -5.72 1.98 -5.74
C THR A 38 -4.28 2.31 -5.39
N LEU A 39 -3.73 3.35 -5.98
CA LEU A 39 -2.43 3.90 -5.62
C LEU A 39 -2.61 5.15 -4.77
N PHE A 40 -1.70 5.37 -3.85
CA PHE A 40 -1.63 6.62 -3.09
C PHE A 40 -0.20 7.03 -2.80
N ALA A 41 0.00 8.33 -2.77
CA ALA A 41 1.16 9.05 -2.23
C ALA A 41 0.59 10.29 -1.54
N GLY A 42 0.94 11.51 -1.93
CA GLY A 42 0.27 12.72 -1.45
C GLY A 42 -1.20 12.82 -1.88
N GLU A 43 -1.55 12.18 -2.98
CA GLU A 43 -2.89 12.06 -3.54
C GLU A 43 -3.24 10.59 -3.78
N THR A 44 -4.48 10.31 -4.20
CA THR A 44 -4.95 8.96 -4.51
C THR A 44 -5.35 8.81 -5.96
N PHE A 45 -5.12 7.64 -6.51
CA PHE A 45 -5.45 7.32 -7.88
C PHE A 45 -5.95 5.87 -8.00
N THR A 46 -7.06 5.66 -8.71
CA THR A 46 -7.54 4.31 -9.03
C THR A 46 -6.79 3.81 -10.27
N GLN A 47 -5.84 2.92 -10.07
CA GLN A 47 -5.04 2.31 -11.15
C GLN A 47 -5.87 1.31 -11.96
N CYS A 48 -6.68 0.51 -11.29
CA CYS A 48 -7.55 -0.46 -11.92
C CYS A 48 -8.86 -0.57 -11.13
N PRO A 49 -10.03 -0.40 -11.78
CA PRO A 49 -11.29 -0.73 -11.14
C PRO A 49 -11.40 -2.24 -10.87
N LEU A 50 -12.39 -2.65 -10.08
CA LEU A 50 -12.63 -4.06 -9.79
C LEU A 50 -12.78 -4.89 -11.07
N THR A 51 -11.99 -5.94 -11.20
CA THR A 51 -11.97 -6.86 -12.34
C THR A 51 -11.63 -8.29 -11.92
N VAL A 52 -12.06 -9.25 -12.70
CA VAL A 52 -11.65 -10.65 -12.60
C VAL A 52 -10.48 -10.98 -13.56
N ASP A 53 -10.04 -10.03 -14.36
CA ASP A 53 -8.90 -10.18 -15.26
C ASP A 53 -7.58 -9.98 -14.53
N HIS A 54 -7.10 -11.05 -13.92
CA HIS A 54 -5.88 -11.03 -13.11
C HIS A 54 -4.61 -10.85 -13.94
N ALA A 55 -4.62 -11.21 -15.21
CA ALA A 55 -3.48 -10.96 -16.08
C ALA A 55 -3.25 -9.45 -16.27
N VAL A 56 -4.32 -8.69 -16.49
CA VAL A 56 -4.26 -7.22 -16.55
C VAL A 56 -3.81 -6.62 -15.23
N LEU A 57 -4.31 -7.13 -14.10
CA LEU A 57 -3.89 -6.65 -12.77
C LEU A 57 -2.39 -6.83 -12.54
N LEU A 58 -1.84 -8.01 -12.87
CA LEU A 58 -0.42 -8.30 -12.70
C LEU A 58 0.46 -7.43 -13.61
N ASP A 59 0.02 -7.19 -14.85
CA ASP A 59 0.71 -6.28 -15.76
C ASP A 59 0.72 -4.84 -15.21
N MET A 60 -0.42 -4.37 -14.72
CA MET A 60 -0.52 -3.04 -14.11
C MET A 60 0.37 -2.91 -12.87
N ILE A 61 0.41 -3.91 -11.98
CA ILE A 61 1.29 -3.91 -10.82
C ILE A 61 2.75 -3.83 -11.23
N HIS A 62 3.15 -4.62 -12.22
CA HIS A 62 4.53 -4.62 -12.73
C HIS A 62 4.99 -3.23 -13.18
N ASN A 63 4.09 -2.47 -13.80
CA ASN A 63 4.37 -1.14 -14.35
C ASN A 63 4.26 0.01 -13.33
N ILE A 64 3.87 -0.23 -12.08
CA ILE A 64 3.79 0.80 -11.03
C ILE A 64 5.19 1.35 -10.73
N LYS A 65 5.28 2.67 -10.59
CA LYS A 65 6.52 3.40 -10.21
C LYS A 65 6.20 4.48 -9.20
N CYS A 66 7.17 4.82 -8.35
CA CYS A 66 7.11 6.05 -7.56
C CYS A 66 7.24 7.29 -8.45
N GLY A 67 6.69 8.42 -7.99
CA GLY A 67 6.81 9.70 -8.70
C GLY A 67 5.75 9.95 -9.77
N LEU A 68 4.76 9.08 -9.92
CA LEU A 68 3.60 9.29 -10.80
C LEU A 68 2.54 10.23 -10.21
N ILE A 69 2.56 10.40 -8.91
CA ILE A 69 1.61 11.20 -8.11
C ILE A 69 2.42 12.17 -7.26
N GLU A 70 1.84 13.31 -6.88
CA GLU A 70 2.48 14.25 -5.96
C GLU A 70 2.99 13.53 -4.71
N ASP A 71 4.22 13.83 -4.31
CA ASP A 71 4.85 13.16 -3.17
C ASP A 71 4.19 13.50 -1.83
N GLY A 72 4.34 12.60 -0.91
CA GLY A 72 3.72 12.58 0.40
C GLY A 72 3.06 11.23 0.64
N THR A 73 2.42 11.07 1.78
CA THR A 73 1.79 9.79 2.14
C THR A 73 0.42 10.05 2.80
N ALA A 74 -0.63 9.89 2.04
CA ALA A 74 -2.02 10.10 2.46
C ALA A 74 -2.73 8.75 2.64
N VAL A 75 -2.35 7.99 3.68
CA VAL A 75 -2.87 6.64 3.96
C VAL A 75 -4.39 6.65 4.12
N GLY A 76 -4.93 7.61 4.89
CA GLY A 76 -6.36 7.73 5.12
C GLY A 76 -7.15 7.98 3.83
N MET A 77 -6.62 8.81 2.94
CA MET A 77 -7.22 9.06 1.62
C MET A 77 -7.16 7.80 0.74
N GLY A 78 -6.06 7.05 0.79
CA GLY A 78 -5.92 5.77 0.09
C GLY A 78 -7.00 4.76 0.50
N ILE A 79 -7.22 4.59 1.80
CA ILE A 79 -8.28 3.74 2.34
C ILE A 79 -9.66 4.25 1.90
N ALA A 80 -9.93 5.55 2.03
CA ALA A 80 -11.22 6.15 1.66
C ALA A 80 -11.54 5.97 0.17
N ASN A 81 -10.55 6.11 -0.71
CA ASN A 81 -10.70 5.84 -2.14
C ASN A 81 -11.07 4.37 -2.38
N ALA A 82 -10.35 3.43 -1.76
CA ALA A 82 -10.65 2.01 -1.88
C ALA A 82 -12.06 1.65 -1.35
N VAL A 83 -12.48 2.25 -0.22
CA VAL A 83 -13.85 2.10 0.30
C VAL A 83 -14.88 2.56 -0.72
N THR A 84 -14.65 3.70 -1.36
CA THR A 84 -15.55 4.24 -2.39
C THR A 84 -15.76 3.26 -3.55
N ARG A 85 -14.72 2.50 -3.91
CA ARG A 85 -14.79 1.47 -4.96
C ARG A 85 -15.50 0.19 -4.53
N LEU A 86 -15.49 -0.11 -3.23
CA LEU A 86 -16.06 -1.35 -2.67
C LEU A 86 -17.47 -1.19 -2.11
N LYS A 87 -17.84 -0.01 -1.61
CA LYS A 87 -19.05 0.20 -0.81
C LYS A 87 -20.33 -0.28 -1.52
N ASP A 88 -20.42 -0.08 -2.83
CA ASP A 88 -21.61 -0.43 -3.63
C ASP A 88 -21.53 -1.86 -4.22
N SER A 89 -20.44 -2.58 -3.98
CA SER A 89 -20.30 -3.96 -4.41
C SER A 89 -21.31 -4.86 -3.68
N LYS A 90 -21.93 -5.79 -4.43
CA LYS A 90 -22.84 -6.79 -3.88
C LYS A 90 -22.11 -8.03 -3.35
N ALA A 91 -20.80 -8.04 -3.34
CA ALA A 91 -20.00 -9.13 -2.80
C ALA A 91 -20.31 -9.36 -1.31
N LYS A 92 -20.37 -10.62 -0.90
CA LYS A 92 -20.61 -11.00 0.50
C LYS A 92 -19.45 -10.61 1.42
N SER A 93 -18.24 -10.62 0.90
CA SER A 93 -17.03 -10.23 1.62
C SER A 93 -16.32 -9.11 0.87
N LYS A 94 -15.98 -8.04 1.57
CA LYS A 94 -15.27 -6.88 1.04
C LYS A 94 -14.05 -6.64 1.89
N VAL A 95 -12.89 -6.62 1.24
CA VAL A 95 -11.58 -6.55 1.89
C VAL A 95 -10.70 -5.54 1.19
N ILE A 96 -9.96 -4.77 1.97
CA ILE A 96 -8.85 -3.93 1.51
C ILE A 96 -7.55 -4.55 2.01
N ILE A 97 -6.58 -4.70 1.13
CA ILE A 97 -5.19 -5.03 1.49
C ILE A 97 -4.37 -3.75 1.32
N LEU A 98 -3.91 -3.21 2.44
CA LEU A 98 -3.11 -1.98 2.47
C LEU A 98 -1.63 -2.33 2.60
N LEU A 99 -0.82 -1.95 1.61
CA LEU A 99 0.63 -2.14 1.58
C LEU A 99 1.32 -0.77 1.69
N THR A 100 1.97 -0.51 2.82
CA THR A 100 2.58 0.78 3.13
C THR A 100 3.61 0.65 4.26
N ASP A 101 4.48 1.62 4.42
CA ASP A 101 5.29 1.77 5.65
C ASP A 101 4.47 2.38 6.82
N GLY A 102 3.26 2.84 6.57
CA GLY A 102 2.33 3.34 7.57
C GLY A 102 2.52 4.80 7.96
N THR A 103 3.57 5.44 7.53
CA THR A 103 3.84 6.86 7.84
C THR A 103 2.84 7.75 7.09
N ASN A 104 1.94 8.43 7.82
CA ASN A 104 0.96 9.35 7.23
C ASN A 104 1.37 10.80 7.49
N ASN A 105 1.51 11.59 6.44
CA ASN A 105 1.91 13.00 6.54
C ASN A 105 1.07 13.96 5.69
N LYS A 106 0.11 13.46 4.94
CA LYS A 106 -0.79 14.24 4.08
C LYS A 106 -2.23 13.71 4.12
N GLY A 107 -3.14 14.49 3.57
CA GLY A 107 -4.55 14.16 3.38
C GLY A 107 -5.46 14.67 4.49
N ASP A 108 -6.71 14.91 4.11
CA ASP A 108 -7.73 15.50 4.99
C ASP A 108 -8.40 14.47 5.92
N ILE A 109 -8.20 13.17 5.63
CA ILE A 109 -8.78 12.07 6.40
C ILE A 109 -7.66 11.34 7.13
N SER A 110 -7.74 11.26 8.46
CA SER A 110 -6.78 10.48 9.23
C SER A 110 -6.91 8.97 8.92
N PRO A 111 -5.84 8.19 9.03
CA PRO A 111 -5.90 6.75 8.81
C PRO A 111 -6.95 6.05 9.69
N LEU A 112 -7.08 6.44 10.94
CA LEU A 112 -8.05 5.84 11.86
C LEU A 112 -9.49 6.22 11.50
N THR A 113 -9.73 7.47 11.09
CA THR A 113 -11.04 7.89 10.58
C THR A 113 -11.43 7.10 9.33
N ALA A 114 -10.50 6.89 8.41
CA ALA A 114 -10.74 6.07 7.22
C ALA A 114 -11.04 4.61 7.57
N ALA A 115 -10.37 4.04 8.59
CA ALA A 115 -10.67 2.71 9.11
C ALA A 115 -12.09 2.63 9.69
N GLU A 116 -12.52 3.63 10.46
CA GLU A 116 -13.90 3.70 10.97
C GLU A 116 -14.94 3.77 9.83
N ILE A 117 -14.65 4.52 8.78
CA ILE A 117 -15.49 4.57 7.58
C ILE A 117 -15.57 3.19 6.92
N ALA A 118 -14.43 2.51 6.72
CA ALA A 118 -14.40 1.16 6.16
C ALA A 118 -15.25 0.19 7.00
N LYS A 119 -15.10 0.22 8.31
CA LYS A 119 -15.91 -0.58 9.24
C LYS A 119 -17.40 -0.33 9.07
N SER A 120 -17.82 0.93 8.93
CA SER A 120 -19.23 1.29 8.77
C SER A 120 -19.87 0.70 7.50
N PHE A 121 -19.07 0.39 6.48
CA PHE A 121 -19.50 -0.30 5.26
C PHE A 121 -19.26 -1.82 5.29
N GLY A 122 -18.87 -2.39 6.43
CA GLY A 122 -18.58 -3.81 6.56
C GLY A 122 -17.32 -4.26 5.81
N ILE A 123 -16.39 -3.35 5.56
CA ILE A 123 -15.14 -3.61 4.84
C ILE A 123 -14.02 -3.86 5.86
N ARG A 124 -13.35 -5.02 5.76
CA ARG A 124 -12.13 -5.32 6.54
C ARG A 124 -10.91 -4.74 5.85
N VAL A 125 -9.99 -4.22 6.66
CA VAL A 125 -8.69 -3.76 6.19
C VAL A 125 -7.60 -4.64 6.80
N TYR A 126 -6.90 -5.40 5.97
CA TYR A 126 -5.67 -6.06 6.35
C TYR A 126 -4.52 -5.13 6.01
N THR A 127 -3.62 -4.93 6.94
CA THR A 127 -2.47 -4.06 6.74
C THR A 127 -1.19 -4.88 6.65
N ILE A 128 -0.38 -4.58 5.65
CA ILE A 128 0.93 -5.17 5.44
C ILE A 128 1.98 -4.07 5.52
N GLY A 129 2.72 -4.06 6.61
CA GLY A 129 3.82 -3.13 6.80
C GLY A 129 5.02 -3.51 5.94
N VAL A 130 5.46 -2.59 5.08
CA VAL A 130 6.57 -2.80 4.14
C VAL A 130 7.76 -1.97 4.59
N GLY A 131 8.77 -2.59 5.15
CA GLY A 131 9.98 -1.93 5.61
C GLY A 131 10.51 -2.44 6.94
N THR A 132 11.57 -1.79 7.40
CA THR A 132 12.21 -2.05 8.69
C THR A 132 12.40 -0.74 9.47
N ASN A 133 12.90 -0.84 10.68
CA ASN A 133 13.34 0.31 11.47
C ASN A 133 14.86 0.36 11.50
N GLY A 134 15.46 1.54 11.39
CA GLY A 134 16.90 1.73 11.46
C GLY A 134 17.45 2.63 10.36
N MET A 135 18.50 2.18 9.68
CA MET A 135 19.13 2.90 8.58
C MET A 135 19.07 2.05 7.31
N ALA A 136 18.76 2.69 6.18
CA ALA A 136 18.73 2.00 4.89
C ALA A 136 19.33 2.86 3.78
N PRO A 137 19.94 2.26 2.75
CA PRO A 137 20.30 2.98 1.53
C PRO A 137 19.05 3.53 0.87
N TYR A 138 19.15 4.80 0.48
CA TYR A 138 18.10 5.49 -0.28
C TYR A 138 18.72 6.11 -1.52
N PRO A 139 18.14 5.92 -2.71
CA PRO A 139 18.66 6.50 -3.96
C PRO A 139 18.39 8.01 -3.99
N TYR A 140 19.45 8.79 -4.09
CA TYR A 140 19.37 10.24 -4.19
C TYR A 140 19.89 10.68 -5.55
N PRO A 141 19.08 11.36 -6.37
CA PRO A 141 19.55 11.86 -7.68
C PRO A 141 20.52 13.02 -7.50
N VAL A 142 21.70 12.92 -8.11
CA VAL A 142 22.73 13.97 -8.16
C VAL A 142 23.12 14.21 -9.62
N GLY A 143 22.55 15.27 -10.21
CA GLY A 143 22.72 15.52 -11.65
C GLY A 143 22.16 14.37 -12.47
N ASN A 144 22.99 13.76 -13.31
CA ASN A 144 22.64 12.62 -14.17
C ASN A 144 22.97 11.24 -13.53
N THR A 145 23.36 11.22 -12.26
CA THR A 145 23.74 10.01 -11.53
C THR A 145 22.87 9.80 -10.31
N VAL A 146 22.84 8.58 -9.80
CA VAL A 146 22.18 8.26 -8.53
C VAL A 146 23.25 7.92 -7.51
N GLN A 147 23.21 8.60 -6.36
CA GLN A 147 24.02 8.26 -5.20
C GLN A 147 23.14 7.64 -4.13
N TYR A 148 23.69 6.66 -3.40
CA TYR A 148 22.99 6.04 -2.29
C TYR A 148 23.44 6.67 -0.98
N VAL A 149 22.48 7.16 -0.21
CA VAL A 149 22.70 7.77 1.10
C VAL A 149 21.99 6.94 2.14
N ASN A 150 22.68 6.57 3.22
CA ASN A 150 22.04 5.92 4.35
C ASN A 150 21.13 6.93 5.07
N MET A 151 19.85 6.65 5.09
CA MET A 151 18.85 7.49 5.75
C MET A 151 18.12 6.69 6.84
N PRO A 152 17.66 7.37 7.91
CA PRO A 152 16.81 6.75 8.88
C PRO A 152 15.50 6.31 8.21
N VAL A 153 15.10 5.09 8.46
CA VAL A 153 13.84 4.49 7.98
C VAL A 153 13.05 3.97 9.17
N GLU A 154 11.76 4.07 9.05
CA GLU A 154 10.83 3.57 10.05
C GLU A 154 9.58 2.98 9.40
N ILE A 155 8.83 2.26 10.19
CA ILE A 155 7.52 1.72 9.84
C ILE A 155 6.57 2.00 11.00
N ASP A 156 5.42 2.59 10.71
CA ASP A 156 4.41 2.90 11.72
C ASP A 156 3.50 1.69 12.00
N GLU A 157 4.08 0.69 12.65
CA GLU A 157 3.36 -0.54 13.01
C GLU A 157 2.16 -0.28 13.92
N LYS A 158 2.24 0.75 14.77
CA LYS A 158 1.15 1.11 15.69
C LYS A 158 -0.10 1.52 14.91
N THR A 159 0.03 2.44 13.98
CA THR A 159 -1.09 2.90 13.15
C THR A 159 -1.64 1.77 12.28
N LEU A 160 -0.77 0.95 11.67
CA LEU A 160 -1.18 -0.19 10.86
C LEU A 160 -1.94 -1.25 11.65
N THR A 161 -1.50 -1.54 12.87
CA THR A 161 -2.20 -2.46 13.78
C THR A 161 -3.56 -1.91 14.20
N GLN A 162 -3.65 -0.60 14.47
CA GLN A 162 -4.92 0.04 14.83
C GLN A 162 -5.92 0.05 13.69
N ILE A 163 -5.50 0.32 12.46
CA ILE A 163 -6.35 0.26 11.27
C ILE A 163 -6.94 -1.15 11.12
N ALA A 164 -6.09 -2.17 11.15
CA ALA A 164 -6.52 -3.56 11.03
C ALA A 164 -7.48 -3.94 12.16
N GLY A 165 -7.14 -3.65 13.41
CA GLY A 165 -7.95 -3.98 14.58
C GLY A 165 -9.32 -3.31 14.56
N THR A 166 -9.41 -2.05 14.12
CA THR A 166 -10.68 -1.31 13.99
C THR A 166 -11.66 -1.99 13.05
N THR A 167 -11.17 -2.63 12.00
CA THR A 167 -11.98 -3.25 10.93
C THR A 167 -12.09 -4.77 11.02
N ASP A 168 -11.67 -5.38 12.14
CA ASP A 168 -11.59 -6.84 12.34
C ASP A 168 -10.65 -7.55 11.34
N GLY A 169 -9.67 -6.82 10.82
CA GLY A 169 -8.57 -7.35 10.04
C GLY A 169 -7.35 -7.68 10.89
N ASN A 170 -6.24 -8.00 10.24
CA ASN A 170 -4.96 -8.30 10.89
C ASN A 170 -3.83 -7.49 10.27
N TYR A 171 -2.83 -7.19 11.09
CA TYR A 171 -1.56 -6.62 10.66
C TYR A 171 -0.54 -7.72 10.37
N PHE A 172 0.17 -7.57 9.27
CA PHE A 172 1.30 -8.40 8.87
C PHE A 172 2.50 -7.53 8.53
N ARG A 173 3.69 -8.09 8.61
CA ARG A 173 4.92 -7.41 8.21
C ARG A 173 5.62 -8.18 7.11
N ALA A 174 5.94 -7.48 6.02
CA ALA A 174 6.84 -7.99 4.99
C ALA A 174 8.29 -7.86 5.50
N THR A 175 8.94 -8.98 5.81
CA THR A 175 10.30 -9.00 6.40
C THR A 175 11.39 -9.38 5.41
N SER A 176 11.03 -9.94 4.26
CA SER A 176 11.94 -10.27 3.15
C SER A 176 11.13 -10.68 1.93
N ASN A 177 11.76 -10.65 0.75
CA ASN A 177 11.19 -11.16 -0.51
C ASN A 177 11.19 -12.70 -0.57
N SER A 178 11.55 -13.39 0.49
CA SER A 178 11.52 -14.83 0.59
C SER A 178 10.55 -15.24 1.68
N LYS A 179 9.50 -15.92 1.26
CA LYS A 179 8.48 -16.69 2.02
C LYS A 179 8.41 -16.50 3.53
#